data_25f50e7688ae42e295b658d39f7a0fe4
#
_entry.id   25f50e7688ae42e295b658d39f7a0fe4
#
_cell.length_a   1.000
_cell.length_b   1.000
_cell.length_c   1.000
_cell.angle_alpha   90.00
_cell.angle_beta   90.00
_cell.angle_gamma   90.00
#
_symmetry.space_group_name_H-M   'P 1'
#
loop_
_entity.id
_entity.type
_entity.pdbx_description
1 polymer ?
#
loop_
_entity_poly.entity_id
_entity_poly.type
_entity_poly.pdbx_seq_one_letter_code
_entity_poly.pdbx_strand_id
1 'polypeptide(L)'
;MKMASEVKTSGLPALPREMERHTYAIMYEVEGSHWWFAGRRRILESFVEQIVADLNLQGRPPRILDVGCGTGANLEMLAQFGETQGVDVSEDALAFCRARGLNHVKLGAAERLPYADALFDLVTALDVVEHLDDDAAGLSEMRRVLRRGGRALLFVPAFMWLWGVQDDVSHHRRRYTLPQLKERVTAAGFAVERATYANATFFAPILAGRLLMRATGARPASENNINVSALNGVLGRLLGAERFWLKRGLNFPLGVSAVCVARRVE
;
A
#
# COMPACT_ATOMS: atom_id res chain seq x y z
N MET A 1 -45.74 -21.36 12.70
CA MET A 1 -44.54 -22.21 12.63
C MET A 1 -44.02 -22.12 11.19
N LYS A 2 -43.10 -21.18 10.93
CA LYS A 2 -42.45 -21.02 9.63
C LYS A 2 -40.94 -21.28 9.84
N MET A 3 -40.47 -22.37 9.28
CA MET A 3 -39.05 -22.73 9.27
C MET A 3 -38.33 -21.77 8.32
N ALA A 4 -37.42 -20.98 8.85
CA ALA A 4 -36.46 -20.23 8.05
C ALA A 4 -35.41 -21.24 7.55
N SER A 5 -35.30 -21.37 6.23
CA SER A 5 -34.27 -22.17 5.56
C SER A 5 -32.92 -21.45 5.71
N GLU A 6 -32.01 -22.05 6.45
CA GLU A 6 -30.60 -21.68 6.44
C GLU A 6 -30.02 -21.89 5.04
N VAL A 7 -29.68 -20.79 4.38
CA VAL A 7 -28.85 -20.84 3.18
C VAL A 7 -27.42 -21.19 3.62
N LYS A 8 -27.00 -22.42 3.37
CA LYS A 8 -25.62 -22.85 3.51
C LYS A 8 -24.77 -22.04 2.53
N THR A 9 -24.04 -21.03 3.04
CA THR A 9 -22.98 -20.37 2.29
C THR A 9 -21.82 -21.36 2.13
N SER A 10 -21.66 -21.84 0.90
CA SER A 10 -20.65 -22.81 0.48
C SER A 10 -19.24 -22.23 0.60
N GLY A 11 -18.40 -22.83 1.49
CA GLY A 11 -17.02 -23.20 1.24
C GLY A 11 -15.98 -22.18 0.78
N LEU A 12 -16.19 -20.86 0.92
CA LEU A 12 -15.12 -19.88 0.73
C LEU A 12 -14.34 -19.77 2.05
N PRO A 13 -13.00 -19.83 2.03
CA PRO A 13 -12.20 -19.55 3.22
C PRO A 13 -12.56 -18.16 3.77
N ALA A 14 -12.59 -18.03 5.09
CA ALA A 14 -12.83 -16.74 5.74
C ALA A 14 -11.78 -15.72 5.28
N LEU A 15 -12.22 -14.48 5.04
CA LEU A 15 -11.32 -13.38 4.72
C LEU A 15 -10.34 -13.13 5.89
N PRO A 16 -9.11 -12.64 5.62
CA PRO A 16 -8.17 -12.23 6.65
C PRO A 16 -8.78 -11.22 7.61
N ARG A 17 -8.21 -11.12 8.83
CA ARG A 17 -8.67 -10.16 9.83
C ARG A 17 -8.39 -8.75 9.35
N GLU A 18 -9.44 -7.97 9.16
CA GLU A 18 -9.39 -6.55 8.79
C GLU A 18 -9.05 -5.62 9.97
N MET A 19 -8.67 -4.38 9.67
CA MET A 19 -8.56 -3.33 10.69
C MET A 19 -9.93 -3.05 11.32
N GLU A 20 -9.92 -2.49 12.54
CA GLU A 20 -11.16 -2.12 13.20
C GLU A 20 -11.92 -1.04 12.39
N ARG A 21 -13.24 -1.19 12.29
CA ARG A 21 -14.13 -0.34 11.48
C ARG A 21 -13.91 1.17 11.69
N HIS A 22 -13.71 1.60 12.94
CA HIS A 22 -13.50 3.01 13.25
C HIS A 22 -12.21 3.57 12.65
N THR A 23 -11.19 2.73 12.40
CA THR A 23 -9.91 3.14 11.81
C THR A 23 -10.10 3.60 10.37
N TYR A 24 -10.96 2.95 9.59
CA TYR A 24 -11.26 3.38 8.21
C TYR A 24 -11.93 4.75 8.17
N ALA A 25 -12.84 5.04 9.09
CA ALA A 25 -13.50 6.35 9.17
C ALA A 25 -12.48 7.47 9.46
N ILE A 26 -11.59 7.24 10.43
CA ILE A 26 -10.51 8.19 10.75
C ILE A 26 -9.58 8.38 9.54
N MET A 27 -9.15 7.28 8.90
CA MET A 27 -8.32 7.36 7.69
C MET A 27 -8.98 8.18 6.59
N TYR A 28 -10.25 7.92 6.31
CA TYR A 28 -11.02 8.65 5.28
C TYR A 28 -11.03 10.15 5.51
N GLU A 29 -11.15 10.60 6.77
CA GLU A 29 -11.15 12.02 7.13
C GLU A 29 -9.75 12.66 7.00
N VAL A 30 -8.69 11.94 7.43
CA VAL A 30 -7.36 12.56 7.57
C VAL A 30 -6.45 12.35 6.37
N GLU A 31 -6.62 11.28 5.59
CA GLU A 31 -5.68 10.93 4.51
C GLU A 31 -5.61 11.94 3.36
N GLY A 32 -6.66 12.77 3.20
CA GLY A 32 -6.68 13.88 2.25
C GLY A 32 -5.76 15.03 2.64
N SER A 33 -5.67 15.34 3.92
CA SER A 33 -5.06 16.56 4.45
C SER A 33 -3.81 16.36 5.30
N HIS A 34 -3.68 15.22 5.96
CA HIS A 34 -2.56 14.92 6.84
C HIS A 34 -1.23 14.86 6.07
N TRP A 35 -0.22 15.55 6.56
CA TRP A 35 1.08 15.72 5.91
C TRP A 35 1.74 14.42 5.47
N TRP A 36 1.64 13.36 6.31
CA TRP A 36 2.23 12.05 6.04
C TRP A 36 1.63 11.41 4.79
N PHE A 37 0.30 11.32 4.73
CA PHE A 37 -0.38 10.71 3.58
C PHE A 37 -0.20 11.54 2.30
N ALA A 38 -0.31 12.88 2.41
CA ALA A 38 -0.14 13.76 1.27
C ALA A 38 1.30 13.75 0.72
N GLY A 39 2.30 13.77 1.60
CA GLY A 39 3.72 13.71 1.20
C GLY A 39 4.08 12.37 0.57
N ARG A 40 3.62 11.29 1.18
CA ARG A 40 3.82 9.93 0.71
C ARG A 40 3.16 9.69 -0.65
N ARG A 41 1.93 10.15 -0.89
CA ARG A 41 1.29 10.06 -2.22
C ARG A 41 2.09 10.72 -3.31
N ARG A 42 2.73 11.88 -3.06
CA ARG A 42 3.63 12.53 -4.03
C ARG A 42 4.85 11.69 -4.38
N ILE A 43 5.36 10.93 -3.41
CA ILE A 43 6.45 9.97 -3.65
C ILE A 43 5.94 8.83 -4.52
N LEU A 44 4.82 8.21 -4.16
CA LEU A 44 4.20 7.11 -4.91
C LEU A 44 3.85 7.52 -6.33
N GLU A 45 3.23 8.69 -6.51
CA GLU A 45 2.92 9.29 -7.80
C GLU A 45 4.14 9.34 -8.71
N SER A 46 5.31 9.70 -8.17
CA SER A 46 6.56 9.75 -8.93
C SER A 46 7.03 8.38 -9.45
N PHE A 47 6.77 7.30 -8.71
CA PHE A 47 7.04 5.94 -9.17
C PHE A 47 6.02 5.52 -10.23
N VAL A 48 4.74 5.80 -10.03
CA VAL A 48 3.68 5.46 -10.98
C VAL A 48 3.91 6.16 -12.32
N GLU A 49 4.25 7.46 -12.33
CA GLU A 49 4.60 8.20 -13.53
C GLU A 49 5.73 7.51 -14.31
N GLN A 50 6.82 7.14 -13.64
CA GLN A 50 7.95 6.46 -14.28
C GLN A 50 7.54 5.07 -14.82
N ILE A 51 6.81 4.30 -14.03
CA ILE A 51 6.34 2.98 -14.43
C ILE A 51 5.45 3.09 -15.67
N VAL A 52 4.47 4.00 -15.66
CA VAL A 52 3.53 4.17 -16.78
C VAL A 52 4.23 4.65 -18.04
N ALA A 53 5.20 5.56 -17.92
CA ALA A 53 6.02 6.01 -19.05
C ALA A 53 6.82 4.87 -19.73
N ASP A 54 7.25 3.89 -18.94
CA ASP A 54 8.03 2.75 -19.42
C ASP A 54 7.15 1.56 -19.90
N LEU A 55 5.82 1.63 -19.73
CA LEU A 55 4.92 0.58 -20.20
C LEU A 55 4.68 0.69 -21.71
N ASN A 56 4.87 -0.41 -22.43
CA ASN A 56 4.50 -0.49 -23.85
C ASN A 56 2.98 -0.73 -23.98
N LEU A 57 2.20 0.33 -24.07
CA LEU A 57 0.74 0.31 -24.05
C LEU A 57 0.08 0.46 -25.43
N GLN A 58 0.89 0.69 -26.49
CA GLN A 58 0.39 0.88 -27.85
C GLN A 58 -0.74 1.93 -27.96
N GLY A 59 -0.64 3.01 -27.16
CA GLY A 59 -1.58 4.13 -27.16
C GLY A 59 -2.86 3.96 -26.32
N ARG A 60 -3.07 2.83 -25.65
CA ARG A 60 -4.19 2.65 -24.72
C ARG A 60 -3.80 3.09 -23.28
N PRO A 61 -4.78 3.45 -22.44
CA PRO A 61 -4.50 3.70 -21.04
C PRO A 61 -4.06 2.41 -20.32
N PRO A 62 -3.19 2.50 -19.29
CA PRO A 62 -2.85 1.35 -18.46
C PRO A 62 -4.05 0.88 -17.64
N ARG A 63 -4.13 -0.43 -17.43
CA ARG A 63 -5.03 -1.03 -16.44
C ARG A 63 -4.28 -1.23 -15.14
N ILE A 64 -4.77 -0.59 -14.08
CA ILE A 64 -4.10 -0.53 -12.78
C ILE A 64 -4.99 -1.20 -11.73
N LEU A 65 -4.40 -2.11 -10.95
CA LEU A 65 -5.04 -2.69 -9.77
C LEU A 65 -4.35 -2.18 -8.51
N ASP A 66 -5.13 -1.65 -7.57
CA ASP A 66 -4.68 -1.34 -6.21
C ASP A 66 -5.15 -2.44 -5.26
N VAL A 67 -4.21 -3.23 -4.76
CA VAL A 67 -4.46 -4.31 -3.80
C VAL A 67 -4.40 -3.73 -2.40
N GLY A 68 -5.46 -3.98 -1.58
CA GLY A 68 -5.63 -3.32 -0.30
C GLY A 68 -5.91 -1.83 -0.46
N CYS A 69 -6.88 -1.48 -1.32
CA CYS A 69 -7.16 -0.08 -1.69
C CYS A 69 -7.69 0.78 -0.53
N GLY A 70 -8.06 0.17 0.60
CA GLY A 70 -8.54 0.85 1.79
C GLY A 70 -9.71 1.80 1.48
N THR A 71 -9.62 3.03 1.96
CA THR A 71 -10.64 4.08 1.76
C THR A 71 -10.52 4.81 0.41
N GLY A 72 -9.58 4.43 -0.45
CA GLY A 72 -9.50 4.84 -1.85
C GLY A 72 -8.64 6.06 -2.18
N ALA A 73 -7.94 6.68 -1.23
CA ALA A 73 -7.16 7.88 -1.54
C ALA A 73 -5.97 7.62 -2.50
N ASN A 74 -5.34 6.45 -2.42
CA ASN A 74 -4.32 6.06 -3.38
C ASN A 74 -4.97 5.67 -4.73
N LEU A 75 -6.11 4.99 -4.70
CA LEU A 75 -6.85 4.62 -5.90
C LEU A 75 -7.29 5.86 -6.71
N GLU A 76 -7.71 6.94 -6.02
CA GLU A 76 -8.02 8.24 -6.65
C GLU A 76 -6.78 8.86 -7.33
N MET A 77 -5.61 8.78 -6.71
CA MET A 77 -4.35 9.21 -7.32
C MET A 77 -4.01 8.36 -8.54
N LEU A 78 -4.14 7.03 -8.45
CA LEU A 78 -3.87 6.10 -9.55
C LEU A 78 -4.80 6.32 -10.75
N ALA A 79 -6.06 6.75 -10.52
CA ALA A 79 -7.04 7.04 -11.57
C ALA A 79 -6.61 8.16 -12.52
N GLN A 80 -5.65 9.00 -12.13
CA GLN A 80 -5.07 10.02 -13.01
C GLN A 80 -4.17 9.42 -14.11
N PHE A 81 -3.73 8.17 -13.94
CA PHE A 81 -2.79 7.50 -14.84
C PHE A 81 -3.44 6.47 -15.76
N GLY A 82 -4.63 5.98 -15.44
CA GLY A 82 -5.29 4.95 -16.26
C GLY A 82 -6.59 4.41 -15.69
N GLU A 83 -7.04 3.28 -16.26
CA GLU A 83 -8.22 2.56 -15.80
C GLU A 83 -7.89 1.83 -14.50
N THR A 84 -8.49 2.26 -13.38
CA THR A 84 -8.19 1.70 -12.06
C THR A 84 -9.27 0.76 -11.56
N GLN A 85 -8.84 -0.29 -10.88
CA GLN A 85 -9.66 -1.15 -10.05
C GLN A 85 -9.02 -1.30 -8.68
N GLY A 86 -9.85 -1.46 -7.64
CA GLY A 86 -9.39 -1.69 -6.28
C GLY A 86 -9.90 -3.04 -5.74
N VAL A 87 -9.14 -3.62 -4.82
CA VAL A 87 -9.58 -4.77 -4.03
C VAL A 87 -9.20 -4.57 -2.57
N ASP A 88 -10.13 -4.88 -1.67
CA ASP A 88 -9.89 -4.86 -0.23
C ASP A 88 -10.67 -5.98 0.45
N VAL A 89 -10.24 -6.39 1.63
CA VAL A 89 -10.92 -7.42 2.44
C VAL A 89 -12.10 -6.84 3.24
N SER A 90 -12.17 -5.51 3.36
CA SER A 90 -13.16 -4.78 4.15
C SER A 90 -14.23 -4.16 3.28
N GLU A 91 -15.48 -4.58 3.47
CA GLU A 91 -16.62 -3.94 2.80
C GLU A 91 -16.83 -2.49 3.31
N ASP A 92 -16.46 -2.19 4.56
CA ASP A 92 -16.49 -0.83 5.10
C ASP A 92 -15.50 0.09 4.38
N ALA A 93 -14.28 -0.39 4.08
CA ALA A 93 -13.30 0.33 3.26
C ALA A 93 -13.83 0.59 1.85
N LEU A 94 -14.43 -0.42 1.22
CA LEU A 94 -15.00 -0.30 -0.11
C LEU A 94 -16.20 0.67 -0.16
N ALA A 95 -16.96 0.78 0.93
CA ALA A 95 -18.02 1.77 1.03
C ALA A 95 -17.47 3.20 0.97
N PHE A 96 -16.30 3.47 1.60
CA PHE A 96 -15.62 4.76 1.48
C PHE A 96 -15.07 5.01 0.06
N CYS A 97 -14.57 3.99 -0.62
CA CYS A 97 -14.19 4.11 -2.04
C CYS A 97 -15.39 4.57 -2.89
N ARG A 98 -16.55 3.93 -2.71
CA ARG A 98 -17.79 4.28 -3.44
C ARG A 98 -18.25 5.71 -3.08
N ALA A 99 -18.11 6.13 -1.83
CA ALA A 99 -18.40 7.51 -1.41
C ALA A 99 -17.49 8.55 -2.09
N ARG A 100 -16.28 8.18 -2.52
CA ARG A 100 -15.40 8.99 -3.37
C ARG A 100 -15.74 8.92 -4.86
N GLY A 101 -16.76 8.14 -5.27
CA GLY A 101 -17.08 7.91 -6.67
C GLY A 101 -16.24 6.80 -7.34
N LEU A 102 -15.42 6.07 -6.59
CA LEU A 102 -14.59 4.98 -7.08
C LEU A 102 -15.38 3.66 -7.05
N ASN A 103 -16.13 3.38 -8.13
CA ASN A 103 -17.08 2.26 -8.16
C ASN A 103 -16.47 0.93 -8.64
N HIS A 104 -15.26 0.94 -9.20
CA HIS A 104 -14.58 -0.26 -9.70
C HIS A 104 -13.76 -0.93 -8.58
N VAL A 105 -14.44 -1.29 -7.49
CA VAL A 105 -13.83 -1.94 -6.33
C VAL A 105 -14.52 -3.27 -6.01
N LYS A 106 -13.75 -4.26 -5.56
CA LYS A 106 -14.22 -5.60 -5.24
C LYS A 106 -13.74 -6.05 -3.86
N LEU A 107 -14.59 -6.82 -3.19
CA LEU A 107 -14.23 -7.53 -1.97
C LEU A 107 -13.34 -8.73 -2.34
N GLY A 108 -12.18 -8.88 -1.68
CA GLY A 108 -11.26 -9.98 -1.91
C GLY A 108 -9.98 -9.88 -1.12
N ALA A 109 -9.33 -11.01 -0.89
CA ALA A 109 -8.03 -11.08 -0.24
C ALA A 109 -6.89 -11.00 -1.27
N ALA A 110 -5.75 -10.44 -0.83
CA ALA A 110 -4.55 -10.35 -1.67
C ALA A 110 -4.00 -11.73 -2.06
N GLU A 111 -4.17 -12.73 -1.20
CA GLU A 111 -3.76 -14.12 -1.42
C GLU A 111 -4.68 -14.86 -2.40
N ARG A 112 -5.82 -14.26 -2.78
CA ARG A 112 -6.78 -14.80 -3.75
C ARG A 112 -7.54 -13.68 -4.45
N LEU A 113 -6.91 -13.04 -5.42
CA LEU A 113 -7.47 -11.91 -6.13
C LEU A 113 -8.66 -12.32 -7.04
N PRO A 114 -9.81 -11.62 -6.98
CA PRO A 114 -11.01 -11.93 -7.77
C PRO A 114 -10.90 -11.43 -9.21
N TYR A 115 -9.76 -11.67 -9.85
CA TYR A 115 -9.45 -11.21 -11.20
C TYR A 115 -8.83 -12.34 -12.03
N ALA A 116 -9.03 -12.25 -13.35
CA ALA A 116 -8.43 -13.16 -14.32
C ALA A 116 -6.90 -12.94 -14.42
N ASP A 117 -6.21 -13.95 -14.93
CA ASP A 117 -4.77 -13.89 -15.22
C ASP A 117 -4.47 -12.81 -16.26
N ALA A 118 -3.31 -12.19 -16.14
CA ALA A 118 -2.74 -11.29 -17.14
C ALA A 118 -3.67 -10.11 -17.55
N LEU A 119 -4.43 -9.57 -16.59
CA LEU A 119 -5.42 -8.50 -16.82
C LEU A 119 -4.81 -7.10 -16.71
N PHE A 120 -3.86 -6.89 -15.79
CA PHE A 120 -3.36 -5.57 -15.42
C PHE A 120 -1.96 -5.28 -15.93
N ASP A 121 -1.68 -4.01 -16.19
CA ASP A 121 -0.37 -3.48 -16.59
C ASP A 121 0.47 -3.09 -15.39
N LEU A 122 -0.19 -2.59 -14.34
CA LEU A 122 0.39 -2.19 -13.07
C LEU A 122 -0.46 -2.75 -11.93
N VAL A 123 0.19 -3.35 -10.95
CA VAL A 123 -0.41 -3.71 -9.65
C VAL A 123 0.32 -2.94 -8.56
N THR A 124 -0.42 -2.27 -7.70
CA THR A 124 0.12 -1.61 -6.51
C THR A 124 -0.30 -2.35 -5.25
N ALA A 125 0.61 -2.44 -4.27
CA ALA A 125 0.33 -2.89 -2.91
C ALA A 125 1.05 -1.96 -1.94
N LEU A 126 0.28 -1.04 -1.36
CA LEU A 126 0.77 0.13 -0.63
C LEU A 126 0.39 0.02 0.84
N ASP A 127 1.30 -0.49 1.67
CA ASP A 127 1.11 -0.94 3.05
C ASP A 127 0.07 -2.08 3.13
N VAL A 128 0.36 -3.17 2.44
CA VAL A 128 -0.50 -4.36 2.39
C VAL A 128 0.27 -5.62 2.72
N VAL A 129 1.44 -5.82 2.11
CA VAL A 129 2.19 -7.09 2.19
C VAL A 129 2.60 -7.43 3.62
N GLU A 130 2.82 -6.42 4.47
CA GLU A 130 3.11 -6.57 5.90
C GLU A 130 1.95 -7.13 6.72
N HIS A 131 0.72 -7.05 6.22
CA HIS A 131 -0.48 -7.58 6.88
C HIS A 131 -0.74 -9.04 6.55
N LEU A 132 -0.23 -9.53 5.41
CA LEU A 132 -0.54 -10.86 4.92
C LEU A 132 0.04 -11.95 5.83
N ASP A 133 -0.76 -12.99 6.08
CA ASP A 133 -0.29 -14.20 6.75
C ASP A 133 0.73 -14.91 5.85
N ASP A 134 0.41 -15.05 4.56
CA ASP A 134 1.25 -15.62 3.52
C ASP A 134 1.57 -14.55 2.46
N ASP A 135 2.68 -13.82 2.66
CA ASP A 135 3.15 -12.81 1.73
C ASP A 135 3.57 -13.41 0.37
N ALA A 136 4.01 -14.66 0.34
CA ALA A 136 4.37 -15.35 -0.89
C ALA A 136 3.13 -15.65 -1.74
N ALA A 137 2.02 -16.09 -1.14
CA ALA A 137 0.75 -16.28 -1.84
C ALA A 137 0.23 -14.95 -2.42
N GLY A 138 0.25 -13.87 -1.62
CA GLY A 138 -0.16 -12.54 -2.09
C GLY A 138 0.68 -12.03 -3.26
N LEU A 139 2.00 -12.14 -3.18
CA LEU A 139 2.91 -11.75 -4.27
C LEU A 139 2.69 -12.63 -5.52
N SER A 140 2.44 -13.92 -5.36
CA SER A 140 2.13 -14.84 -6.46
C SER A 140 0.84 -14.45 -7.18
N GLU A 141 -0.21 -14.09 -6.44
CA GLU A 141 -1.47 -13.61 -7.01
C GLU A 141 -1.32 -12.27 -7.74
N MET A 142 -0.55 -11.31 -7.16
CA MET A 142 -0.21 -10.07 -7.85
C MET A 142 0.52 -10.34 -9.17
N ARG A 143 1.45 -11.32 -9.18
CA ARG A 143 2.12 -11.74 -10.40
C ARG A 143 1.15 -12.39 -11.39
N ARG A 144 0.24 -13.25 -10.94
CA ARG A 144 -0.75 -13.94 -11.79
C ARG A 144 -1.62 -12.94 -12.56
N VAL A 145 -2.14 -11.91 -11.88
CA VAL A 145 -3.05 -10.94 -12.50
C VAL A 145 -2.35 -9.88 -13.36
N LEU A 146 -1.04 -9.68 -13.20
CA LEU A 146 -0.24 -8.84 -14.09
C LEU A 146 -0.06 -9.52 -15.44
N ARG A 147 -0.10 -8.77 -16.53
CA ARG A 147 0.32 -9.25 -17.84
C ARG A 147 1.84 -9.42 -17.90
N ARG A 148 2.34 -10.17 -18.88
CA ARG A 148 3.80 -10.24 -19.16
C ARG A 148 4.34 -8.84 -19.43
N GLY A 149 5.46 -8.49 -18.82
CA GLY A 149 6.05 -7.16 -18.87
C GLY A 149 5.34 -6.11 -18.00
N GLY A 150 4.21 -6.46 -17.36
CA GLY A 150 3.56 -5.62 -16.36
C GLY A 150 4.39 -5.48 -15.10
N ARG A 151 4.13 -4.46 -14.33
CA ARG A 151 4.93 -4.10 -13.14
C ARG A 151 4.12 -4.13 -11.85
N ALA A 152 4.77 -4.51 -10.77
CA ALA A 152 4.29 -4.35 -9.41
C ALA A 152 5.04 -3.21 -8.74
N LEU A 153 4.30 -2.34 -8.02
CA LEU A 153 4.83 -1.33 -7.11
C LEU A 153 4.46 -1.71 -5.68
N LEU A 154 5.44 -2.10 -4.89
CA LEU A 154 5.30 -2.46 -3.49
C LEU A 154 5.85 -1.35 -2.62
N PHE A 155 5.09 -1.00 -1.58
CA PHE A 155 5.50 -0.03 -0.56
C PHE A 155 5.14 -0.62 0.79
N VAL A 156 6.15 -0.87 1.63
CA VAL A 156 6.00 -1.56 2.92
C VAL A 156 6.78 -0.84 4.03
N PRO A 157 6.41 -0.97 5.30
CA PRO A 157 7.16 -0.41 6.41
C PRO A 157 8.54 -1.07 6.52
N ALA A 158 9.57 -0.23 6.75
CA ALA A 158 10.95 -0.69 6.85
C ALA A 158 11.35 -1.01 8.30
N PHE A 159 12.26 -1.98 8.44
CA PHE A 159 12.98 -2.36 9.64
C PHE A 159 12.15 -2.78 10.84
N MET A 160 12.26 -4.05 11.27
CA MET A 160 11.61 -4.58 12.47
C MET A 160 11.96 -3.78 13.75
N TRP A 161 13.16 -3.25 13.85
CA TRP A 161 13.57 -2.43 15.00
C TRP A 161 12.91 -1.04 15.04
N LEU A 162 12.25 -0.62 13.96
CA LEU A 162 11.34 0.56 13.93
C LEU A 162 9.91 0.22 14.35
N TRP A 163 9.61 -0.99 14.81
CA TRP A 163 8.27 -1.35 15.27
C TRP A 163 7.74 -0.36 16.30
N GLY A 164 6.50 0.10 16.16
CA GLY A 164 5.88 1.09 17.03
C GLY A 164 4.41 0.81 17.27
N VAL A 165 3.74 1.70 18.00
CA VAL A 165 2.32 1.58 18.33
C VAL A 165 1.44 1.46 17.09
N GLN A 166 1.81 2.17 16.01
CA GLN A 166 1.04 2.11 14.76
C GLN A 166 1.04 0.71 14.15
N ASP A 167 2.12 -0.06 14.28
CA ASP A 167 2.17 -1.43 13.79
C ASP A 167 1.20 -2.34 14.54
N ASP A 168 1.10 -2.16 15.86
CA ASP A 168 0.16 -2.92 16.70
C ASP A 168 -1.28 -2.57 16.35
N VAL A 169 -1.60 -1.28 16.22
CA VAL A 169 -2.95 -0.76 15.88
C VAL A 169 -3.39 -1.21 14.48
N SER A 170 -2.45 -1.23 13.53
CA SER A 170 -2.70 -1.66 12.15
C SER A 170 -2.64 -3.18 11.97
N HIS A 171 -2.37 -3.95 13.02
CA HIS A 171 -2.20 -5.41 12.98
C HIS A 171 -1.14 -5.87 11.99
N HIS A 172 -0.04 -5.11 11.85
CA HIS A 172 1.11 -5.54 11.06
C HIS A 172 1.66 -6.86 11.61
N ARG A 173 2.19 -7.69 10.74
CA ARG A 173 2.86 -8.94 11.11
C ARG A 173 4.37 -8.81 11.01
N ARG A 174 4.84 -7.91 10.15
CA ARG A 174 6.27 -7.74 9.86
C ARG A 174 6.57 -6.37 9.27
N ARG A 175 7.87 -6.06 9.25
CA ARG A 175 8.48 -4.98 8.51
C ARG A 175 9.65 -5.55 7.72
N TYR A 176 10.04 -4.91 6.63
CA TYR A 176 11.03 -5.46 5.71
C TYR A 176 12.30 -4.61 5.67
N THR A 177 13.44 -5.27 5.50
CA THR A 177 14.62 -4.64 4.90
C THR A 177 14.55 -4.78 3.38
N LEU A 178 15.29 -3.94 2.64
CA LEU A 178 15.35 -4.08 1.18
C LEU A 178 15.82 -5.47 0.71
N PRO A 179 16.86 -6.10 1.32
CA PRO A 179 17.24 -7.46 0.96
C PRO A 179 16.10 -8.46 1.13
N GLN A 180 15.40 -8.43 2.27
CA GLN A 180 14.26 -9.31 2.53
C GLN A 180 13.11 -9.09 1.52
N LEU A 181 12.74 -7.83 1.24
CA LEU A 181 11.69 -7.53 0.27
C LEU A 181 12.07 -8.02 -1.13
N LYS A 182 13.32 -7.79 -1.56
CA LYS A 182 13.84 -8.27 -2.85
C LYS A 182 13.81 -9.78 -2.94
N GLU A 183 14.22 -10.48 -1.89
CA GLU A 183 14.19 -11.94 -1.82
C GLU A 183 12.78 -12.48 -2.00
N ARG A 184 11.78 -11.95 -1.25
CA ARG A 184 10.38 -12.35 -1.35
C ARG A 184 9.82 -12.11 -2.75
N VAL A 185 10.06 -10.94 -3.32
CA VAL A 185 9.60 -10.55 -4.65
C VAL A 185 10.23 -11.44 -5.74
N THR A 186 11.52 -11.73 -5.62
CA THR A 186 12.21 -12.62 -6.58
C THR A 186 11.73 -14.06 -6.44
N ALA A 187 11.52 -14.56 -5.21
CA ALA A 187 10.98 -15.90 -4.97
C ALA A 187 9.56 -16.07 -5.54
N ALA A 188 8.75 -15.00 -5.58
CA ALA A 188 7.45 -14.99 -6.23
C ALA A 188 7.53 -14.93 -7.78
N GLY A 189 8.73 -14.94 -8.38
CA GLY A 189 8.95 -15.00 -9.83
C GLY A 189 8.95 -13.64 -10.54
N PHE A 190 9.21 -12.55 -9.82
CA PHE A 190 9.42 -11.23 -10.39
C PHE A 190 10.89 -10.94 -10.66
N ALA A 191 11.18 -10.11 -11.66
CA ALA A 191 12.45 -9.43 -11.81
C ALA A 191 12.40 -8.07 -11.11
N VAL A 192 13.22 -7.87 -10.09
CA VAL A 192 13.32 -6.59 -9.39
C VAL A 192 14.03 -5.58 -10.29
N GLU A 193 13.35 -4.51 -10.68
CA GLU A 193 13.91 -3.42 -11.50
C GLU A 193 14.52 -2.32 -10.62
N ARG A 194 13.86 -2.02 -9.49
CA ARG A 194 14.34 -1.01 -8.56
C ARG A 194 13.92 -1.33 -7.12
N ALA A 195 14.81 -1.09 -6.17
CA ALA A 195 14.50 -1.14 -4.75
C ALA A 195 15.23 0.00 -4.03
N THR A 196 14.50 0.73 -3.18
CA THR A 196 15.03 1.88 -2.42
C THR A 196 14.26 2.04 -1.12
N TYR A 197 14.83 2.74 -0.16
CA TYR A 197 14.02 3.26 0.94
C TYR A 197 13.33 4.55 0.52
N ALA A 198 12.28 4.92 1.24
CA ALA A 198 11.54 6.17 1.12
C ALA A 198 11.15 6.68 2.51
N ASN A 199 10.57 7.88 2.59
CA ASN A 199 10.30 8.57 3.83
C ASN A 199 11.59 8.76 4.66
N ALA A 200 12.70 9.04 3.97
CA ALA A 200 14.03 9.24 4.53
C ALA A 200 14.13 10.56 5.30
N THR A 201 13.43 11.60 4.83
CA THR A 201 13.42 12.96 5.40
C THR A 201 13.05 12.96 6.90
N PHE A 202 12.10 12.11 7.28
CA PHE A 202 11.63 12.01 8.66
C PHE A 202 12.14 10.77 9.39
N PHE A 203 13.11 10.06 8.83
CA PHE A 203 13.67 8.87 9.46
C PHE A 203 14.27 9.15 10.84
N ALA A 204 15.15 10.14 10.95
CA ALA A 204 15.80 10.47 12.22
C ALA A 204 14.82 10.97 13.31
N PRO A 205 13.89 11.91 13.05
CA PRO A 205 12.91 12.33 14.05
C PRO A 205 11.94 11.20 14.44
N ILE A 206 11.52 10.34 13.51
CA ILE A 206 10.66 9.19 13.84
C ILE A 206 11.42 8.19 14.71
N LEU A 207 12.68 7.89 14.38
CA LEU A 207 13.52 7.02 15.20
C LEU A 207 13.69 7.60 16.61
N ALA A 208 14.04 8.89 16.72
CA ALA A 208 14.19 9.55 18.02
C ALA A 208 12.90 9.50 18.84
N GLY A 209 11.75 9.77 18.23
CA GLY A 209 10.44 9.68 18.88
C GLY A 209 10.15 8.26 19.39
N ARG A 210 10.43 7.23 18.58
CA ARG A 210 10.23 5.82 18.99
C ARG A 210 11.17 5.38 20.11
N LEU A 211 12.43 5.82 20.07
CA LEU A 211 13.38 5.55 21.15
C LEU A 211 12.93 6.23 22.46
N LEU A 212 12.47 7.49 22.39
CA LEU A 212 11.95 8.20 23.54
C LEU A 212 10.70 7.51 24.12
N MET A 213 9.74 7.11 23.27
CA MET A 213 8.54 6.38 23.70
C MET A 213 8.91 5.06 24.40
N ARG A 214 9.90 4.33 23.87
CA ARG A 214 10.40 3.11 24.52
C ARG A 214 11.06 3.39 25.88
N ALA A 215 11.87 4.44 25.96
CA ALA A 215 12.57 4.82 27.20
C ALA A 215 11.62 5.31 28.29
N THR A 216 10.53 6.00 27.91
CA THR A 216 9.54 6.56 28.85
C THR A 216 8.36 5.63 29.12
N GLY A 217 8.18 4.58 28.33
CA GLY A 217 6.99 3.73 28.39
C GLY A 217 5.72 4.38 27.84
N ALA A 218 5.82 5.57 27.22
CA ALA A 218 4.67 6.29 26.65
C ALA A 218 4.08 5.52 25.46
N ARG A 219 2.76 5.29 25.48
CA ARG A 219 2.04 4.63 24.41
C ARG A 219 0.85 5.51 23.98
N PRO A 220 1.00 6.36 22.95
CA PRO A 220 -0.12 7.10 22.38
C PRO A 220 -1.14 6.11 21.77
N ALA A 221 -2.42 6.49 21.72
CA ALA A 221 -3.47 5.66 21.12
C ALA A 221 -3.22 5.39 19.62
N SER A 222 -2.59 6.34 18.91
CA SER A 222 -2.13 6.19 17.51
C SER A 222 -1.07 7.24 17.21
N GLU A 223 -0.06 6.87 16.41
CA GLU A 223 0.93 7.82 15.89
C GLU A 223 0.29 8.81 14.90
N ASN A 224 -0.79 8.43 14.21
CA ASN A 224 -1.53 9.28 13.27
C ASN A 224 -2.27 10.44 13.96
N ASN A 225 -2.47 10.38 15.28
CA ASN A 225 -3.07 11.46 16.06
C ASN A 225 -2.10 12.63 16.29
N ILE A 226 -0.82 12.47 15.97
CA ILE A 226 0.18 13.54 16.02
C ILE A 226 -0.01 14.42 14.78
N ASN A 227 -1.08 15.21 14.79
CA ASN A 227 -1.46 16.08 13.69
C ASN A 227 -1.36 17.55 14.12
N VAL A 228 -0.41 18.28 13.56
CA VAL A 228 -0.33 19.73 13.71
C VAL A 228 -0.84 20.34 12.40
N SER A 229 -2.16 20.55 12.33
CA SER A 229 -2.86 20.97 11.10
C SER A 229 -2.23 22.19 10.42
N ALA A 230 -1.76 23.18 11.17
CA ALA A 230 -1.06 24.36 10.65
C ALA A 230 0.25 24.03 9.89
N LEU A 231 0.90 22.92 10.21
CA LEU A 231 2.16 22.49 9.58
C LEU A 231 1.98 21.45 8.47
N ASN A 232 0.78 20.90 8.30
CA ASN A 232 0.51 19.82 7.32
C ASN A 232 1.00 20.16 5.90
N GLY A 233 0.75 21.39 5.47
CA GLY A 233 1.19 21.82 4.14
C GLY A 233 2.70 21.83 3.96
N VAL A 234 3.43 22.33 4.96
CA VAL A 234 4.91 22.42 4.93
C VAL A 234 5.54 21.04 5.07
N LEU A 235 5.12 20.26 6.06
CA LEU A 235 5.67 18.92 6.32
C LEU A 235 5.39 17.98 5.14
N GLY A 236 4.18 18.04 4.55
CA GLY A 236 3.82 17.24 3.38
C GLY A 236 4.61 17.63 2.13
N ARG A 237 4.95 18.93 1.95
CA ARG A 237 5.83 19.35 0.85
C ARG A 237 7.26 18.89 1.07
N LEU A 238 7.76 18.98 2.31
CA LEU A 238 9.09 18.56 2.68
C LEU A 238 9.27 17.04 2.45
N LEU A 239 8.33 16.22 2.94
CA LEU A 239 8.33 14.78 2.69
C LEU A 239 8.23 14.48 1.19
N GLY A 240 7.26 15.09 0.50
CA GLY A 240 7.04 14.91 -0.93
C GLY A 240 8.20 15.38 -1.81
N ALA A 241 9.13 16.19 -1.29
CA ALA A 241 10.31 16.63 -2.03
C ALA A 241 11.29 15.48 -2.35
N GLU A 242 11.20 14.34 -1.61
CA GLU A 242 11.98 13.13 -1.94
C GLU A 242 11.75 12.66 -3.39
N ARG A 243 10.56 12.92 -3.94
CA ARG A 243 10.23 12.59 -5.33
C ARG A 243 11.24 13.13 -6.35
N PHE A 244 11.86 14.30 -6.10
CA PHE A 244 12.83 14.90 -7.03
C PHE A 244 14.13 14.09 -7.12
N TRP A 245 14.56 13.46 -6.02
CA TRP A 245 15.70 12.56 -5.99
C TRP A 245 15.34 11.20 -6.59
N LEU A 246 14.18 10.68 -6.20
CA LEU A 246 13.69 9.38 -6.68
C LEU A 246 13.43 9.40 -8.19
N LYS A 247 12.87 10.49 -8.76
CA LYS A 247 12.70 10.65 -10.21
C LYS A 247 14.01 10.66 -10.99
N ARG A 248 15.14 11.05 -10.37
CA ARG A 248 16.46 11.00 -10.98
C ARG A 248 17.14 9.63 -10.86
N GLY A 249 16.43 8.61 -10.39
CA GLY A 249 16.97 7.27 -10.21
C GLY A 249 17.85 7.10 -8.95
N LEU A 250 17.97 8.14 -8.11
CA LEU A 250 18.74 8.07 -6.87
C LEU A 250 17.99 7.25 -5.83
N ASN A 251 18.72 6.42 -5.08
CA ASN A 251 18.18 5.57 -4.05
C ASN A 251 18.60 6.07 -2.66
N PHE A 252 17.67 6.01 -1.70
CA PHE A 252 17.99 6.30 -0.31
C PHE A 252 18.51 5.05 0.38
N PRO A 253 19.61 5.16 1.16
CA PRO A 253 20.16 4.04 1.92
C PRO A 253 19.34 3.69 3.17
N LEU A 254 18.53 4.62 3.67
CA LEU A 254 17.68 4.50 4.85
C LEU A 254 16.35 5.25 4.64
N GLY A 255 15.30 4.80 5.30
CA GLY A 255 13.97 5.42 5.32
C GLY A 255 13.01 4.62 6.16
N VAL A 256 11.85 5.18 6.46
CA VAL A 256 10.82 4.52 7.28
C VAL A 256 10.07 3.45 6.50
N SER A 257 10.12 3.53 5.17
CA SER A 257 9.46 2.59 4.25
C SER A 257 10.45 2.04 3.24
N ALA A 258 10.19 0.82 2.74
CA ALA A 258 10.90 0.18 1.64
C ALA A 258 9.99 0.15 0.41
N VAL A 259 10.56 0.45 -0.75
CA VAL A 259 9.87 0.50 -2.05
C VAL A 259 10.52 -0.50 -2.99
N CYS A 260 9.71 -1.27 -3.71
CA CYS A 260 10.19 -2.17 -4.74
C CYS A 260 9.32 -2.03 -6.00
N VAL A 261 9.98 -1.79 -7.13
CA VAL A 261 9.40 -1.90 -8.46
C VAL A 261 9.91 -3.19 -9.08
N ALA A 262 9.01 -4.05 -9.48
CA ALA A 262 9.34 -5.37 -10.01
C ALA A 262 8.50 -5.68 -11.25
N ARG A 263 9.06 -6.43 -12.20
CA ARG A 263 8.44 -6.76 -13.47
C ARG A 263 8.10 -8.24 -13.55
N ARG A 264 6.90 -8.56 -14.04
CA ARG A 264 6.55 -9.92 -14.46
C ARG A 264 7.30 -10.27 -15.75
N VAL A 265 8.20 -11.27 -15.71
CA VAL A 265 9.03 -11.66 -16.86
C VAL A 265 8.40 -12.74 -17.73
N GLU A 266 7.69 -13.72 -17.15
CA GLU A 266 7.04 -14.83 -17.86
C GLU A 266 5.63 -15.11 -17.31
#